data_ea529bf71bad874038f1a2905a03fb4d
#
_entry.id   ea529bf71bad874038f1a2905a03fb4d
#
_cell.length_a   1.000
_cell.length_b   1.000
_cell.length_c   1.000
_cell.angle_alpha   90.00
_cell.angle_beta   90.00
_cell.angle_gamma   90.00
#
_symmetry.space_group_name_H-M   'P 1'
#
loop_
_entity.id
_entity.type
_entity.pdbx_description
1 polymer ?
#
loop_
_entity_poly.entity_id
_entity_poly.type
_entity_poly.pdbx_seq_one_letter_code
_entity_poly.pdbx_strand_id
1 'polypeptide(L)'
;MASPIQSFFEVILKGESKTYNDHNWYTSSGLKGFIEGRNSSPYPLLTKPLSQYTIGEVMQFQRRPRDGSGQLWATGKYQIIPDTLAGLVKDLNLPPNKTYDQSTQDLMGYQLLINRSNLRKYLEQEVPDTDENVKNAALDVAKIWSSVGVPYPVQGRHQAVSTNQSYYAGGGDRASTDTLAVQAALKDLRKNKDKIFRGSSDGNQKKTKRIVFFSLIGITLIGLSIYAYTKYGK
;
A
#
# COMPACT_ATOMS: atom_id res chain seq x y z
N MET A 1 -8.29 19.10 -7.69
CA MET A 1 -9.11 18.00 -7.16
C MET A 1 -8.20 16.81 -6.89
N ALA A 2 -8.35 16.13 -5.73
CA ALA A 2 -7.61 14.91 -5.44
C ALA A 2 -7.90 13.84 -6.51
N SER A 3 -6.93 12.97 -6.81
CA SER A 3 -7.18 11.84 -7.69
C SER A 3 -8.07 10.81 -7.00
N PRO A 4 -8.84 9.97 -7.73
CA PRO A 4 -9.68 8.94 -7.12
C PRO A 4 -8.91 8.02 -6.17
N ILE A 5 -7.65 7.73 -6.47
CA ILE A 5 -6.80 6.91 -5.60
C ILE A 5 -6.44 7.64 -4.30
N GLN A 6 -6.19 8.94 -4.34
CA GLN A 6 -5.94 9.73 -3.14
C GLN A 6 -7.19 9.79 -2.26
N SER A 7 -8.38 10.04 -2.84
CA SER A 7 -9.65 10.03 -2.11
C SER A 7 -9.94 8.69 -1.46
N PHE A 8 -9.65 7.57 -2.16
CA PHE A 8 -9.75 6.24 -1.58
C PHE A 8 -8.82 6.07 -0.37
N PHE A 9 -7.56 6.47 -0.51
CA PHE A 9 -6.61 6.37 0.61
C PHE A 9 -6.93 7.30 1.78
N GLU A 10 -7.57 8.45 1.55
CA GLU A 10 -8.06 9.30 2.63
C GLU A 10 -9.11 8.60 3.50
N VAL A 11 -9.93 7.73 2.91
CA VAL A 11 -10.90 6.92 3.65
C VAL A 11 -10.19 5.85 4.49
N ILE A 12 -9.32 5.04 3.89
CA ILE A 12 -8.73 3.86 4.57
C ILE A 12 -7.64 4.21 5.58
N LEU A 13 -6.95 5.32 5.38
CA LEU A 13 -5.86 5.76 6.26
C LEU A 13 -6.29 6.85 7.26
N LYS A 14 -7.59 7.10 7.37
CA LYS A 14 -8.16 8.08 8.29
C LYS A 14 -7.74 7.77 9.73
N GLY A 15 -6.89 8.64 10.30
CA GLY A 15 -6.44 8.50 11.69
C GLY A 15 -5.10 7.79 11.89
N GLU A 16 -4.57 7.05 10.93
CA GLU A 16 -3.26 6.40 11.04
C GLU A 16 -2.13 7.27 10.49
N SER A 17 -2.27 7.72 9.27
CA SER A 17 -1.28 8.54 8.57
C SER A 17 -1.96 9.72 7.89
N LYS A 18 -1.32 10.89 7.88
CA LYS A 18 -1.84 12.11 7.26
C LYS A 18 -1.02 12.56 6.07
N THR A 19 0.28 12.31 6.10
CA THR A 19 1.20 12.86 5.12
C THR A 19 2.18 11.81 4.59
N TYR A 20 2.84 12.15 3.48
CA TYR A 20 3.90 11.33 2.89
C TYR A 20 5.20 11.33 3.73
N ASN A 21 5.24 12.10 4.81
CA ASN A 21 6.39 12.18 5.72
C ASN A 21 6.18 11.41 7.02
N ASP A 22 4.99 10.88 7.25
CA ASP A 22 4.67 10.13 8.46
C ASP A 22 5.52 8.84 8.53
N HIS A 23 6.01 8.52 9.71
CA HIS A 23 6.79 7.31 9.94
C HIS A 23 6.83 6.92 11.41
N ASN A 24 7.17 5.67 11.67
CA ASN A 24 7.50 5.18 13.01
C ASN A 24 8.87 4.51 13.02
N TRP A 25 9.46 4.44 14.22
CA TRP A 25 10.79 3.90 14.43
C TRP A 25 10.89 3.20 15.78
N TYR A 26 11.80 2.26 15.87
CA TYR A 26 12.13 1.61 17.13
C TYR A 26 13.21 2.38 17.89
N THR A 27 13.00 2.51 19.21
CA THR A 27 13.96 3.03 20.18
C THR A 27 14.18 1.97 21.26
N SER A 28 15.13 2.20 22.17
CA SER A 28 15.29 1.38 23.37
C SER A 28 14.03 1.28 24.25
N SER A 29 13.16 2.28 24.18
CA SER A 29 11.87 2.33 24.90
C SER A 29 10.67 1.85 24.07
N GLY A 30 10.89 1.21 22.92
CA GLY A 30 9.86 0.65 22.05
C GLY A 30 9.58 1.49 20.80
N LEU A 31 8.43 1.21 20.16
CA LEU A 31 8.01 1.89 18.93
C LEU A 31 7.54 3.32 19.23
N LYS A 32 8.04 4.27 18.46
CA LYS A 32 7.62 5.69 18.46
C LYS A 32 7.12 6.05 17.06
N GLY A 33 6.21 7.01 16.98
CA GLY A 33 5.67 7.48 15.71
C GLY A 33 5.81 8.97 15.53
N PHE A 34 6.02 9.40 14.29
CA PHE A 34 5.89 10.78 13.84
C PHE A 34 4.73 10.86 12.86
N ILE A 35 3.81 11.77 13.14
CA ILE A 35 2.71 12.13 12.25
C ILE A 35 2.77 13.64 12.09
N GLU A 36 3.05 14.14 10.90
CA GLU A 36 3.19 15.55 10.62
C GLU A 36 1.92 16.33 11.02
N GLY A 37 2.12 17.47 11.72
CA GLY A 37 1.03 18.30 12.24
C GLY A 37 0.37 17.78 13.52
N ARG A 38 0.90 16.74 14.15
CA ARG A 38 0.61 16.35 15.54
C ARG A 38 1.82 16.63 16.42
N ASN A 39 1.59 17.01 17.68
CA ASN A 39 2.64 17.18 18.69
C ASN A 39 3.26 15.82 19.08
N SER A 40 3.93 15.20 18.18
CA SER A 40 4.72 14.01 18.40
C SER A 40 6.18 14.40 18.49
N SER A 41 6.89 13.73 19.37
CA SER A 41 8.31 13.92 19.67
C SER A 41 9.15 14.19 18.40
N PRO A 42 10.12 15.11 18.42
CA PRO A 42 10.88 15.49 17.25
C PRO A 42 11.65 14.29 16.69
N TYR A 43 11.88 14.32 15.40
CA TYR A 43 12.67 13.41 14.63
C TYR A 43 13.97 13.02 15.32
N PRO A 44 14.21 11.80 15.74
CA PRO A 44 15.54 11.46 16.15
C PRO A 44 16.44 10.99 15.00
N LEU A 45 15.91 10.71 13.82
CA LEU A 45 16.64 9.97 12.79
C LEU A 45 16.72 10.63 11.43
N LEU A 46 15.78 11.48 11.08
CA LEU A 46 15.70 12.11 9.77
C LEU A 46 16.10 13.57 9.86
N THR A 47 17.03 14.02 9.03
CA THR A 47 17.49 15.41 8.96
C THR A 47 16.70 16.25 7.95
N LYS A 48 15.86 15.59 7.15
CA LYS A 48 14.97 16.19 6.15
C LYS A 48 13.64 15.43 6.10
N PRO A 49 12.58 15.96 5.48
CA PRO A 49 11.32 15.23 5.29
C PRO A 49 11.54 13.88 4.62
N LEU A 50 10.79 12.85 5.05
CA LEU A 50 10.92 11.48 4.52
C LEU A 50 10.80 11.43 2.99
N SER A 51 9.90 12.22 2.42
CA SER A 51 9.67 12.31 0.98
C SER A 51 10.83 12.89 0.17
N GLN A 52 11.89 13.38 0.81
CA GLN A 52 13.10 13.87 0.17
C GLN A 52 14.26 12.87 0.20
N TYR A 53 14.07 11.72 0.83
CA TYR A 53 15.04 10.63 0.79
C TYR A 53 14.84 9.77 -0.46
N THR A 54 15.88 9.08 -0.86
CA THR A 54 15.78 8.04 -1.88
C THR A 54 15.22 6.74 -1.27
N ILE A 55 14.66 5.88 -2.12
CA ILE A 55 14.21 4.55 -1.72
C ILE A 55 15.33 3.78 -1.01
N GLY A 56 16.56 3.84 -1.55
CA GLY A 56 17.72 3.17 -0.97
C GLY A 56 18.05 3.66 0.43
N GLU A 57 18.01 4.98 0.67
CA GLU A 57 18.21 5.55 2.01
C GLU A 57 17.10 5.11 2.98
N VAL A 58 15.84 5.14 2.58
CA VAL A 58 14.71 4.67 3.42
C VAL A 58 14.89 3.19 3.77
N MET A 59 15.24 2.34 2.80
CA MET A 59 15.51 0.92 3.04
C MET A 59 16.70 0.70 3.98
N GLN A 60 17.75 1.54 3.90
CA GLN A 60 18.89 1.49 4.84
C GLN A 60 18.43 1.82 6.28
N PHE A 61 17.61 2.86 6.47
CA PHE A 61 17.03 3.18 7.78
C PHE A 61 16.15 2.05 8.31
N GLN A 62 15.37 1.39 7.47
CA GLN A 62 14.53 0.26 7.85
C GLN A 62 15.31 -1.01 8.20
N ARG A 63 16.56 -1.16 7.72
CA ARG A 63 17.44 -2.30 8.01
C ARG A 63 18.32 -2.12 9.24
N ARG A 64 18.31 -0.95 9.89
CA ARG A 64 19.09 -0.73 11.10
C ARG A 64 18.68 -1.72 12.19
N PRO A 65 19.60 -2.08 13.10
CA PRO A 65 19.28 -2.95 14.23
C PRO A 65 18.21 -2.30 15.14
N ARG A 66 17.44 -3.13 15.83
CA ARG A 66 16.49 -2.70 16.88
C ARG A 66 17.16 -2.52 18.23
N ASP A 67 18.38 -2.01 18.24
CA ASP A 67 19.24 -1.81 19.42
C ASP A 67 19.08 -0.44 20.08
N GLY A 68 18.06 0.31 19.67
CA GLY A 68 17.84 1.68 20.16
C GLY A 68 18.51 2.77 19.33
N SER A 69 19.34 2.43 18.32
CA SER A 69 19.94 3.39 17.38
C SER A 69 18.91 3.99 16.41
N GLY A 70 17.67 3.50 16.46
CA GLY A 70 16.53 3.98 15.71
C GLY A 70 16.40 3.34 14.33
N GLN A 71 15.74 2.21 14.27
CA GLN A 71 15.28 1.60 13.03
C GLN A 71 13.96 2.23 12.59
N LEU A 72 13.86 2.73 11.35
CA LEU A 72 12.56 3.04 10.76
C LEU A 72 11.74 1.75 10.60
N TRP A 73 10.42 1.85 10.86
CA TRP A 73 9.52 0.72 10.68
C TRP A 73 8.52 0.99 9.57
N ALA A 74 7.34 1.50 9.88
CA ALA A 74 6.36 1.88 8.87
C ALA A 74 6.64 3.29 8.35
N THR A 75 6.60 3.49 7.04
CA THR A 75 7.04 4.73 6.39
C THR A 75 6.04 5.25 5.38
N GLY A 76 5.91 6.58 5.35
CA GLY A 76 5.09 7.32 4.41
C GLY A 76 3.59 7.22 4.66
N LYS A 77 2.83 7.76 3.73
CA LYS A 77 1.37 7.83 3.82
C LYS A 77 0.72 6.44 3.93
N TYR A 78 1.32 5.43 3.35
CA TYR A 78 0.80 4.06 3.30
C TYR A 78 1.36 3.14 4.37
N GLN A 79 2.16 3.68 5.29
CA GLN A 79 2.78 2.96 6.40
C GLN A 79 3.48 1.67 5.95
N ILE A 80 4.34 1.80 4.93
CA ILE A 80 5.02 0.67 4.29
C ILE A 80 6.14 0.16 5.19
N ILE A 81 6.02 -1.10 5.65
CA ILE A 81 7.01 -1.79 6.49
C ILE A 81 8.16 -2.37 5.65
N PRO A 82 9.31 -2.73 6.24
CA PRO A 82 10.54 -3.11 5.52
C PRO A 82 10.36 -4.16 4.44
N ASP A 83 9.77 -5.32 4.77
CA ASP A 83 9.62 -6.43 3.82
C ASP A 83 8.66 -6.05 2.68
N THR A 84 7.61 -5.28 2.99
CA THR A 84 6.68 -4.76 2.00
C THR A 84 7.37 -3.78 1.05
N LEU A 85 8.21 -2.87 1.57
CA LEU A 85 8.96 -1.94 0.73
C LEU A 85 9.91 -2.68 -0.21
N ALA A 86 10.65 -3.66 0.31
CA ALA A 86 11.55 -4.47 -0.51
C ALA A 86 10.81 -5.21 -1.65
N GLY A 87 9.64 -5.80 -1.34
CA GLY A 87 8.77 -6.44 -2.34
C GLY A 87 8.31 -5.46 -3.41
N LEU A 88 7.78 -4.30 -3.01
CA LEU A 88 7.29 -3.27 -3.93
C LEU A 88 8.39 -2.70 -4.83
N VAL A 89 9.59 -2.48 -4.30
CA VAL A 89 10.75 -2.03 -5.08
C VAL A 89 11.09 -3.04 -6.17
N LYS A 90 11.06 -4.34 -5.84
CA LYS A 90 11.28 -5.43 -6.80
C LYS A 90 10.16 -5.50 -7.84
N ASP A 91 8.90 -5.53 -7.41
CA ASP A 91 7.73 -5.68 -8.28
C ASP A 91 7.60 -4.52 -9.28
N LEU A 92 7.93 -3.31 -8.85
CA LEU A 92 7.88 -2.09 -9.66
C LEU A 92 9.19 -1.77 -10.38
N ASN A 93 10.23 -2.60 -10.19
CA ASN A 93 11.57 -2.38 -10.73
C ASN A 93 12.10 -0.94 -10.49
N LEU A 94 11.96 -0.46 -9.24
CA LEU A 94 12.34 0.91 -8.88
C LEU A 94 13.84 0.98 -8.55
N PRO A 95 14.58 1.94 -9.13
CA PRO A 95 16.00 2.08 -8.81
C PRO A 95 16.18 2.67 -7.40
N PRO A 96 17.26 2.28 -6.67
CA PRO A 96 17.50 2.75 -5.29
C PRO A 96 17.63 4.28 -5.15
N ASN A 97 18.10 4.96 -6.19
CA ASN A 97 18.23 6.43 -6.23
C ASN A 97 16.93 7.16 -6.55
N LYS A 98 15.83 6.47 -6.82
CA LYS A 98 14.50 7.07 -6.97
C LYS A 98 14.08 7.71 -5.66
N THR A 99 13.60 8.95 -5.71
CA THR A 99 13.07 9.67 -4.54
C THR A 99 11.81 8.97 -4.01
N TYR A 100 11.71 8.83 -2.70
CA TYR A 100 10.54 8.29 -1.99
C TYR A 100 9.44 9.37 -1.84
N ASP A 101 9.22 10.13 -2.91
CA ASP A 101 8.28 11.25 -2.99
C ASP A 101 6.81 10.77 -3.05
N GLN A 102 5.90 11.73 -3.06
CA GLN A 102 4.47 11.46 -3.15
C GLN A 102 4.13 10.53 -4.32
N SER A 103 4.65 10.81 -5.51
CA SER A 103 4.34 10.04 -6.73
C SER A 103 4.80 8.59 -6.62
N THR A 104 5.96 8.38 -6.01
CA THR A 104 6.54 7.06 -5.76
C THR A 104 5.72 6.29 -4.71
N GLN A 105 5.36 6.96 -3.62
CA GLN A 105 4.51 6.36 -2.59
C GLN A 105 3.11 6.02 -3.12
N ASP A 106 2.48 6.90 -3.91
CA ASP A 106 1.17 6.64 -4.54
C ASP A 106 1.23 5.44 -5.49
N LEU A 107 2.32 5.30 -6.27
CA LEU A 107 2.55 4.14 -7.12
C LEU A 107 2.66 2.85 -6.29
N MET A 108 3.42 2.89 -5.19
CA MET A 108 3.57 1.76 -4.26
C MET A 108 2.24 1.42 -3.59
N GLY A 109 1.48 2.42 -3.15
CA GLY A 109 0.14 2.25 -2.57
C GLY A 109 -0.81 1.55 -3.53
N TYR A 110 -0.83 1.96 -4.80
CA TYR A 110 -1.62 1.28 -5.83
C TYR A 110 -1.16 -0.17 -6.06
N GLN A 111 0.15 -0.41 -6.09
CA GLN A 111 0.68 -1.77 -6.24
C GLN A 111 0.23 -2.69 -5.10
N LEU A 112 0.15 -2.19 -3.86
CA LEU A 112 -0.40 -2.95 -2.74
C LEU A 112 -1.83 -3.42 -2.99
N LEU A 113 -2.66 -2.59 -3.65
CA LEU A 113 -4.04 -2.95 -3.97
C LEU A 113 -4.09 -4.04 -5.03
N ILE A 114 -3.34 -3.89 -6.13
CA ILE A 114 -3.41 -4.84 -7.26
C ILE A 114 -2.67 -6.14 -6.99
N ASN A 115 -1.81 -6.21 -5.99
CA ASN A 115 -1.20 -7.46 -5.51
C ASN A 115 -2.22 -8.38 -4.79
N ARG A 116 -3.44 -7.91 -4.54
CA ARG A 116 -4.54 -8.69 -3.94
C ARG A 116 -5.54 -9.13 -5.00
N SER A 117 -5.74 -10.44 -5.14
CA SER A 117 -6.46 -11.03 -6.27
C SER A 117 -7.91 -10.54 -6.39
N ASN A 118 -8.71 -10.56 -5.30
CA ASN A 118 -10.11 -10.13 -5.37
C ASN A 118 -10.20 -8.62 -5.59
N LEU A 119 -9.34 -7.85 -4.91
CA LEU A 119 -9.27 -6.40 -5.04
C LEU A 119 -8.87 -6.00 -6.46
N ARG A 120 -7.84 -6.62 -7.05
CA ARG A 120 -7.44 -6.39 -8.42
C ARG A 120 -8.58 -6.68 -9.40
N LYS A 121 -9.15 -7.90 -9.35
CA LYS A 121 -10.25 -8.29 -10.22
C LYS A 121 -11.43 -7.32 -10.14
N TYR A 122 -11.73 -6.84 -8.93
CA TYR A 122 -12.81 -5.88 -8.73
C TYR A 122 -12.48 -4.52 -9.35
N LEU A 123 -11.31 -3.95 -9.07
CA LEU A 123 -10.89 -2.64 -9.59
C LEU A 123 -10.69 -2.64 -11.12
N GLU A 124 -10.17 -3.74 -11.69
CA GLU A 124 -9.98 -3.89 -13.13
C GLU A 124 -11.25 -4.30 -13.88
N GLN A 125 -12.37 -4.44 -13.17
CA GLN A 125 -13.68 -4.80 -13.73
C GLN A 125 -13.72 -6.21 -14.37
N GLU A 126 -12.84 -7.11 -13.94
CA GLU A 126 -12.85 -8.51 -14.34
C GLU A 126 -14.03 -9.30 -13.73
N VAL A 127 -14.64 -8.76 -12.66
CA VAL A 127 -15.83 -9.30 -12.01
C VAL A 127 -16.92 -8.22 -11.93
N PRO A 128 -18.23 -8.58 -11.89
CA PRO A 128 -19.32 -7.60 -11.82
C PRO A 128 -19.33 -6.82 -10.49
N ASP A 129 -19.99 -5.65 -10.50
CA ASP A 129 -20.16 -4.81 -9.29
C ASP A 129 -21.34 -5.35 -8.45
N THR A 130 -21.09 -6.43 -7.72
CA THR A 130 -22.04 -7.03 -6.77
C THR A 130 -21.60 -6.77 -5.34
N ASP A 131 -22.55 -6.88 -4.39
CA ASP A 131 -22.24 -6.75 -2.97
C ASP A 131 -21.25 -7.80 -2.49
N GLU A 132 -21.26 -9.00 -3.05
CA GLU A 132 -20.27 -10.05 -2.74
C GLU A 132 -18.88 -9.64 -3.21
N ASN A 133 -18.73 -9.21 -4.46
CA ASN A 133 -17.43 -8.86 -5.02
C ASN A 133 -16.81 -7.64 -4.35
N VAL A 134 -17.60 -6.61 -4.01
CA VAL A 134 -17.08 -5.45 -3.27
C VAL A 134 -16.70 -5.81 -1.84
N LYS A 135 -17.43 -6.72 -1.16
CA LYS A 135 -17.05 -7.23 0.15
C LYS A 135 -15.75 -8.04 0.10
N ASN A 136 -15.59 -8.91 -0.89
CA ASN A 136 -14.34 -9.67 -1.07
C ASN A 136 -13.15 -8.74 -1.34
N ALA A 137 -13.33 -7.68 -2.12
CA ALA A 137 -12.33 -6.64 -2.33
C ALA A 137 -12.03 -5.86 -1.03
N ALA A 138 -13.05 -5.51 -0.24
CA ALA A 138 -12.88 -4.85 1.05
C ALA A 138 -12.15 -5.73 2.09
N LEU A 139 -12.37 -7.04 2.07
CA LEU A 139 -11.60 -7.97 2.89
C LEU A 139 -10.12 -7.97 2.51
N ASP A 140 -9.79 -7.90 1.23
CA ASP A 140 -8.41 -7.77 0.77
C ASP A 140 -7.77 -6.45 1.26
N VAL A 141 -8.52 -5.34 1.31
CA VAL A 141 -8.07 -4.07 1.92
C VAL A 141 -7.80 -4.24 3.42
N ALA A 142 -8.70 -4.89 4.16
CA ALA A 142 -8.52 -5.16 5.59
C ALA A 142 -7.31 -6.07 5.89
N LYS A 143 -6.89 -6.90 4.94
CA LYS A 143 -5.67 -7.70 5.03
C LYS A 143 -4.38 -6.93 4.68
N ILE A 144 -4.50 -5.71 4.18
CA ILE A 144 -3.35 -4.82 3.94
C ILE A 144 -3.17 -3.89 5.14
N TRP A 145 -4.26 -3.27 5.62
CA TRP A 145 -4.23 -2.26 6.69
C TRP A 145 -5.04 -2.70 7.90
N SER A 146 -4.39 -2.77 9.04
CA SER A 146 -4.98 -3.22 10.30
C SER A 146 -6.09 -2.29 10.82
N SER A 147 -6.08 -1.03 10.44
CA SER A 147 -7.12 -0.05 10.73
C SER A 147 -8.45 -0.28 10.02
N VAL A 148 -8.47 -1.10 8.99
CA VAL A 148 -9.68 -1.37 8.21
C VAL A 148 -10.46 -2.55 8.79
N GLY A 149 -11.76 -2.34 9.02
CA GLY A 149 -12.67 -3.39 9.51
C GLY A 149 -13.00 -4.42 8.42
N VAL A 150 -13.07 -5.71 8.81
CA VAL A 150 -13.51 -6.77 7.89
C VAL A 150 -15.00 -6.60 7.52
N PRO A 151 -15.40 -6.95 6.29
CA PRO A 151 -16.78 -6.72 5.80
C PRO A 151 -17.81 -7.77 6.28
N TYR A 152 -17.36 -8.88 6.81
CA TYR A 152 -18.16 -9.97 7.36
C TYR A 152 -17.33 -10.79 8.34
N PRO A 153 -17.94 -11.63 9.19
CA PRO A 153 -17.21 -12.51 10.09
C PRO A 153 -16.27 -13.43 9.33
N VAL A 154 -15.02 -13.51 9.78
CA VAL A 154 -13.97 -14.30 9.12
C VAL A 154 -12.92 -14.76 10.14
N GLN A 155 -12.20 -15.83 9.83
CA GLN A 155 -10.98 -16.17 10.54
C GLN A 155 -9.92 -15.11 10.22
N GLY A 156 -9.63 -14.25 11.20
CA GLY A 156 -8.54 -13.27 11.13
C GLY A 156 -7.17 -13.91 11.34
N ARG A 157 -6.13 -13.07 11.45
CA ARG A 157 -4.76 -13.56 11.62
C ARG A 157 -4.51 -14.29 12.93
N HIS A 158 -5.12 -13.84 14.01
CA HIS A 158 -4.88 -14.37 15.37
C HIS A 158 -6.10 -15.07 15.96
N GLN A 159 -7.30 -14.64 15.59
CA GLN A 159 -8.57 -15.14 16.10
C GLN A 159 -9.70 -14.93 15.10
N ALA A 160 -10.86 -15.55 15.33
CA ALA A 160 -12.08 -15.19 14.60
C ALA A 160 -12.47 -13.74 14.90
N VAL A 161 -12.87 -12.99 13.87
CA VAL A 161 -13.25 -11.58 13.98
C VAL A 161 -14.63 -11.35 13.39
N SER A 162 -15.38 -10.44 13.99
CA SER A 162 -16.70 -10.01 13.53
C SER A 162 -16.59 -8.83 12.56
N THR A 163 -17.67 -8.54 11.84
CA THR A 163 -17.77 -7.35 10.98
C THR A 163 -17.27 -6.10 11.69
N ASN A 164 -16.54 -5.25 10.99
CA ASN A 164 -15.90 -4.02 11.49
C ASN A 164 -14.79 -4.23 12.54
N GLN A 165 -14.37 -5.44 12.83
CA GLN A 165 -13.14 -5.68 13.58
C GLN A 165 -11.92 -5.72 12.65
N SER A 166 -10.75 -5.42 13.19
CA SER A 166 -9.49 -5.59 12.44
C SER A 166 -9.26 -7.06 12.10
N TYR A 167 -8.78 -7.33 10.89
CA TYR A 167 -8.30 -8.68 10.52
C TYR A 167 -7.17 -9.17 11.44
N TYR A 168 -6.44 -8.27 12.07
CA TYR A 168 -5.31 -8.50 12.97
C TYR A 168 -5.68 -8.41 14.45
N ALA A 169 -6.98 -8.34 14.78
CA ALA A 169 -7.42 -8.33 16.18
C ALA A 169 -6.86 -9.53 16.96
N GLY A 170 -6.58 -9.32 18.26
CA GLY A 170 -5.85 -10.27 19.09
C GLY A 170 -4.36 -9.97 19.22
N GLY A 171 -3.77 -9.24 18.26
CA GLY A 171 -2.40 -8.72 18.33
C GLY A 171 -2.28 -7.27 18.85
N GLY A 172 -3.40 -6.69 19.35
CA GLY A 172 -3.44 -5.28 19.79
C GLY A 172 -4.01 -4.30 18.75
N ASP A 173 -4.16 -4.73 17.50
CA ASP A 173 -4.69 -3.92 16.43
C ASP A 173 -6.21 -3.73 16.53
N ARG A 174 -6.67 -2.51 16.21
CA ARG A 174 -8.09 -2.14 16.19
C ARG A 174 -8.45 -1.47 14.87
N ALA A 175 -9.62 -1.84 14.33
CA ALA A 175 -10.16 -1.12 13.19
C ALA A 175 -10.65 0.27 13.61
N SER A 176 -10.27 1.28 12.86
CA SER A 176 -10.72 2.68 12.99
C SER A 176 -11.54 3.14 11.79
N THR A 177 -11.55 2.35 10.71
CA THR A 177 -12.26 2.64 9.47
C THR A 177 -13.36 1.60 9.24
N ASP A 178 -14.60 2.10 9.12
CA ASP A 178 -15.79 1.28 8.87
C ASP A 178 -15.71 0.64 7.47
N THR A 179 -16.04 -0.64 7.40
CA THR A 179 -16.02 -1.40 6.14
C THR A 179 -16.99 -0.87 5.10
N LEU A 180 -18.14 -0.28 5.48
CA LEU A 180 -19.07 0.32 4.52
C LEU A 180 -18.48 1.55 3.84
N ALA A 181 -17.71 2.36 4.58
CA ALA A 181 -16.99 3.49 3.99
C ALA A 181 -15.92 3.00 2.98
N VAL A 182 -15.23 1.90 3.30
CA VAL A 182 -14.25 1.27 2.39
C VAL A 182 -14.94 0.72 1.13
N GLN A 183 -16.08 0.04 1.26
CA GLN A 183 -16.84 -0.48 0.12
C GLN A 183 -17.34 0.65 -0.80
N ALA A 184 -17.85 1.75 -0.23
CA ALA A 184 -18.25 2.91 -0.99
C ALA A 184 -17.08 3.53 -1.77
N ALA A 185 -15.92 3.68 -1.11
CA ALA A 185 -14.70 4.19 -1.74
C ALA A 185 -14.17 3.25 -2.83
N LEU A 186 -14.29 1.93 -2.67
CA LEU A 186 -13.94 0.95 -3.71
C LEU A 186 -14.87 1.06 -4.93
N LYS A 187 -16.17 1.23 -4.73
CA LYS A 187 -17.14 1.44 -5.84
C LYS A 187 -16.81 2.73 -6.61
N ASP A 188 -16.45 3.81 -5.91
CA ASP A 188 -16.03 5.06 -6.55
C ASP A 188 -14.70 4.90 -7.31
N LEU A 189 -13.70 4.26 -6.70
CA LEU A 189 -12.41 4.01 -7.32
C LEU A 189 -12.56 3.16 -8.60
N ARG A 190 -13.39 2.09 -8.56
CA ARG A 190 -13.71 1.26 -9.71
C ARG A 190 -14.35 2.06 -10.85
N LYS A 191 -15.32 2.92 -10.53
CA LYS A 191 -16.01 3.82 -11.48
C LYS A 191 -15.03 4.76 -12.20
N ASN A 192 -14.00 5.19 -11.49
CA ASN A 192 -13.03 6.18 -11.93
C ASN A 192 -11.66 5.59 -12.27
N LYS A 193 -11.57 4.28 -12.55
CA LYS A 193 -10.29 3.58 -12.76
C LYS A 193 -9.38 4.26 -13.79
N ASP A 194 -9.96 4.81 -14.86
CA ASP A 194 -9.18 5.49 -15.91
C ASP A 194 -8.60 6.84 -15.48
N LYS A 195 -9.08 7.36 -14.34
CA LYS A 195 -8.65 8.64 -13.75
C LYS A 195 -7.76 8.46 -12.53
N ILE A 196 -7.43 7.22 -12.14
CA ILE A 196 -6.70 6.93 -10.89
C ILE A 196 -5.46 7.80 -10.74
N PHE A 197 -4.72 8.01 -11.82
CA PHE A 197 -3.51 8.83 -11.85
C PHE A 197 -3.67 10.18 -12.55
N ARG A 198 -4.91 10.61 -12.91
CA ARG A 198 -5.15 11.91 -13.55
C ARG A 198 -5.23 13.02 -12.50
N GLY A 199 -4.12 13.47 -12.00
CA GLY A 199 -4.16 14.59 -11.03
C GLY A 199 -2.79 15.16 -10.71
N SER A 200 -1.73 14.47 -11.05
CA SER A 200 -0.38 15.03 -11.00
C SER A 200 -0.02 15.60 -12.36
N SER A 201 0.24 16.90 -12.40
CA SER A 201 0.50 17.70 -13.59
C SER A 201 1.89 17.45 -14.25
N ASP A 202 2.53 16.34 -13.98
CA ASP A 202 3.83 16.02 -14.54
C ASP A 202 3.74 15.01 -15.69
N GLY A 203 4.36 15.36 -16.83
CA GLY A 203 4.39 14.58 -18.07
C GLY A 203 4.95 13.15 -17.98
N ASN A 204 5.22 12.68 -16.77
CA ASN A 204 5.72 11.32 -16.46
C ASN A 204 4.61 10.25 -16.36
N GLN A 205 3.32 10.65 -16.35
CA GLN A 205 2.18 9.72 -16.17
C GLN A 205 1.98 8.74 -17.33
N LYS A 206 2.35 9.13 -18.57
CA LYS A 206 2.31 8.20 -19.71
C LYS A 206 3.29 7.03 -19.53
N LYS A 207 4.43 7.27 -18.85
CA LYS A 207 5.40 6.21 -18.51
C LYS A 207 4.89 5.30 -17.39
N THR A 208 4.24 5.85 -16.36
CA THR A 208 3.72 5.07 -15.23
C THR A 208 2.59 4.13 -15.65
N LYS A 209 1.66 4.59 -16.50
CA LYS A 209 0.65 3.70 -17.11
C LYS A 209 1.28 2.57 -17.93
N ARG A 210 2.36 2.85 -18.64
CA ARG A 210 3.10 1.83 -19.40
C ARG A 210 3.80 0.83 -18.47
N ILE A 211 4.39 1.26 -17.36
CA ILE A 211 5.11 0.36 -16.45
C ILE A 211 4.13 -0.63 -15.79
N VAL A 212 2.99 -0.17 -15.28
CA VAL A 212 1.95 -1.06 -14.71
C VAL A 212 1.37 -1.99 -15.78
N PHE A 213 1.17 -1.51 -17.01
CA PHE A 213 0.63 -2.32 -18.12
C PHE A 213 1.67 -3.29 -18.69
N PHE A 214 2.96 -2.92 -18.76
CA PHE A 214 4.01 -3.80 -19.29
C PHE A 214 4.48 -4.85 -18.27
N SER A 215 4.39 -4.61 -16.95
CA SER A 215 4.66 -5.66 -15.96
C SER A 215 3.61 -6.78 -16.04
N LEU A 216 2.36 -6.46 -16.33
CA LEU A 216 1.29 -7.46 -16.55
C LEU A 216 1.47 -8.24 -17.87
N ILE A 217 1.89 -7.58 -18.95
CA ILE A 217 2.14 -8.24 -20.25
C ILE A 217 3.49 -8.99 -20.25
N GLY A 218 4.50 -8.47 -19.56
CA GLY A 218 5.82 -9.11 -19.46
C GLY A 218 5.79 -10.45 -18.76
N ILE A 219 4.99 -10.61 -17.72
CA ILE A 219 4.85 -11.88 -16.99
C ILE A 219 4.14 -12.93 -17.85
N THR A 220 3.14 -12.54 -18.64
CA THR A 220 2.45 -13.47 -19.57
C THR A 220 3.33 -13.90 -20.74
N LEU A 221 4.17 -13.01 -21.28
CA LEU A 221 5.06 -13.35 -22.41
C LEU A 221 6.26 -14.20 -21.98
N ILE A 222 6.83 -13.96 -20.78
CA ILE A 222 7.90 -14.80 -20.23
C ILE A 222 7.35 -16.19 -19.86
N GLY A 223 6.16 -16.27 -19.29
CA GLY A 223 5.49 -17.54 -19.00
C GLY A 223 5.20 -18.36 -20.25
N LEU A 224 4.77 -17.73 -21.34
CA LEU A 224 4.54 -18.38 -22.63
C LEU A 224 5.85 -18.80 -23.32
N SER A 225 6.91 -18.00 -23.21
CA SER A 225 8.22 -18.33 -23.77
C SER A 225 8.87 -19.52 -23.06
N ILE A 226 8.76 -19.58 -21.72
CA ILE A 226 9.26 -20.72 -20.93
C ILE A 226 8.42 -21.98 -21.22
N TYR A 227 7.09 -21.85 -21.31
CA TYR A 227 6.20 -22.96 -21.65
C TYR A 227 6.46 -23.51 -23.06
N ALA A 228 6.68 -22.65 -24.05
CA ALA A 228 7.02 -23.05 -25.40
C ALA A 228 8.41 -23.73 -25.46
N TYR A 229 9.41 -23.21 -24.74
CA TYR A 229 10.76 -23.79 -24.72
C TYR A 229 10.80 -25.17 -24.04
N THR A 230 10.01 -25.38 -22.97
CA THR A 230 9.95 -26.69 -22.30
C THR A 230 9.14 -27.73 -23.05
N LYS A 231 8.21 -27.33 -23.92
CA LYS A 231 7.32 -28.25 -24.65
C LYS A 231 7.81 -28.60 -26.06
N TYR A 232 8.62 -27.74 -26.69
CA TYR A 232 9.06 -27.90 -28.10
C TYR A 232 10.58 -27.84 -28.31
N GLY A 233 11.38 -27.67 -27.25
CA GLY A 233 12.84 -27.70 -27.30
C GLY A 233 13.33 -29.15 -27.13
N LYS A 234 13.37 -29.89 -28.24
CA LYS A 234 14.21 -31.08 -28.42
C LYS A 234 15.16 -30.80 -29.56
#